data_b3b7a863cb60d04f1104d37a70bb6883
#
_entry.id   b3b7a863cb60d04f1104d37a70bb6883
#
_cell.length_a   1.000
_cell.length_b   1.000
_cell.length_c   1.000
_cell.angle_alpha   90.00
_cell.angle_beta   90.00
_cell.angle_gamma   90.00
#
_symmetry.space_group_name_H-M   'P 1'
#
loop_
_entity.id
_entity.type
_entity.pdbx_description
1 polymer ?
#
loop_
_entity_poly.entity_id
_entity_poly.type
_entity_poly.pdbx_seq_one_letter_code
_entity_poly.pdbx_strand_id
1 'polypeptide(L)'
;AVNGQFRGIPTERLKQILISQLNSLQEAGINAIIFQVRPEADALYASQHEPWSRFLTGTQGQMPSPMWDPMQFMIEECQKRNMEFHAWINPYRVKTSLKNKLAPEHIYHQHPEWFVTYGDQLYFDPALPESREYICKIVTDIVSRYDVDAIHMDDYFYPYPIKGVDFPDNASFARYGGGFTNKADWRRSNVNVLIKKLHETIRGVKPWVKFGISPFGIYRNQKSDPLGSNTNGLQNYDDLYADVLLWAREGWIDYNIPQIYWEIGHKAADYETCLLYTSPSPRDMRRS
;
A
#
# COMPACT_ATOMS: atom_id res chain seq x y z
N ALA A 1 -7.85 -7.91 4.81
CA ALA A 1 -7.17 -8.29 3.57
C ALA A 1 -7.75 -9.60 3.06
N VAL A 2 -8.20 -9.63 1.81
CA VAL A 2 -8.93 -10.74 1.20
C VAL A 2 -7.98 -11.83 0.66
N ASN A 3 -6.73 -11.82 1.10
CA ASN A 3 -5.66 -12.68 0.61
C ASN A 3 -6.00 -14.17 0.84
N GLY A 4 -6.25 -14.90 -0.24
CA GLY A 4 -6.55 -16.33 -0.23
C GLY A 4 -8.04 -16.70 -0.17
N GLN A 5 -8.95 -15.76 0.02
CA GLN A 5 -10.39 -16.06 0.08
C GLN A 5 -11.01 -16.42 -1.29
N PHE A 6 -10.37 -16.03 -2.39
CA PHE A 6 -10.91 -16.25 -3.73
C PHE A 6 -10.45 -17.56 -4.36
N ARG A 7 -9.33 -18.07 -3.88
CA ARG A 7 -8.65 -19.24 -4.44
C ARG A 7 -9.56 -20.46 -4.44
N GLY A 8 -9.77 -21.04 -5.62
CA GLY A 8 -10.56 -22.26 -5.79
C GLY A 8 -12.08 -22.08 -5.73
N ILE A 9 -12.57 -20.84 -5.61
CA ILE A 9 -14.00 -20.54 -5.64
C ILE A 9 -14.43 -20.27 -7.10
N PRO A 10 -15.48 -20.94 -7.62
CA PRO A 10 -16.03 -20.64 -8.94
C PRO A 10 -16.46 -19.17 -9.07
N THR A 11 -16.23 -18.57 -10.23
CA THR A 11 -16.47 -17.14 -10.51
C THR A 11 -17.86 -16.66 -10.05
N GLU A 12 -18.92 -17.36 -10.42
CA GLU A 12 -20.28 -16.94 -10.05
C GLU A 12 -20.53 -17.02 -8.54
N ARG A 13 -19.99 -18.04 -7.89
CA ARG A 13 -20.06 -18.15 -6.43
C ARG A 13 -19.31 -17.02 -5.74
N LEU A 14 -18.12 -16.66 -6.26
CA LEU A 14 -17.31 -15.56 -5.74
C LEU A 14 -18.03 -14.21 -5.88
N LYS A 15 -18.63 -13.93 -7.04
CA LYS A 15 -19.45 -12.73 -7.25
C LYS A 15 -20.60 -12.64 -6.25
N GLN A 16 -21.32 -13.75 -6.01
CA GLN A 16 -22.40 -13.80 -5.01
C GLN A 16 -21.89 -13.50 -3.59
N ILE A 17 -20.73 -14.04 -3.20
CA ILE A 17 -20.11 -13.75 -1.90
C ILE A 17 -19.80 -12.26 -1.77
N LEU A 18 -19.17 -11.66 -2.77
CA LEU A 18 -18.84 -10.23 -2.79
C LEU A 18 -20.10 -9.35 -2.70
N ILE A 19 -21.14 -9.66 -3.46
CA ILE A 19 -22.43 -8.96 -3.40
C ILE A 19 -23.04 -9.06 -1.99
N SER A 20 -23.05 -10.25 -1.40
CA SER A 20 -23.58 -10.45 -0.05
C SER A 20 -22.82 -9.63 0.99
N GLN A 21 -21.47 -9.61 0.90
CA GLN A 21 -20.64 -8.79 1.77
C GLN A 21 -20.95 -7.30 1.62
N LEU A 22 -21.06 -6.80 0.38
CA LEU A 22 -21.38 -5.39 0.14
C LEU A 22 -22.77 -5.01 0.66
N ASN A 23 -23.78 -5.90 0.54
CA ASN A 23 -25.10 -5.66 1.11
C ASN A 23 -25.04 -5.52 2.64
N SER A 24 -24.37 -6.45 3.32
CA SER A 24 -24.19 -6.38 4.77
C SER A 24 -23.45 -5.13 5.23
N LEU A 25 -22.43 -4.70 4.48
CA LEU A 25 -21.69 -3.47 4.77
C LEU A 25 -22.55 -2.23 4.54
N GLN A 26 -23.39 -2.21 3.50
CA GLN A 26 -24.34 -1.13 3.24
C GLN A 26 -25.38 -1.02 4.38
N GLU A 27 -25.93 -2.14 4.82
CA GLU A 27 -26.85 -2.19 5.96
C GLU A 27 -26.22 -1.67 7.25
N ALA A 28 -24.91 -1.88 7.42
CA ALA A 28 -24.13 -1.34 8.55
C ALA A 28 -23.76 0.14 8.39
N GLY A 29 -24.17 0.81 7.32
CA GLY A 29 -23.89 2.23 7.06
C GLY A 29 -22.50 2.51 6.48
N ILE A 30 -21.78 1.50 5.98
CA ILE A 30 -20.48 1.68 5.32
C ILE A 30 -20.71 2.27 3.93
N ASN A 31 -19.94 3.30 3.59
CA ASN A 31 -20.05 4.05 2.33
C ASN A 31 -18.76 4.10 1.50
N ALA A 32 -17.72 3.41 1.91
CA ALA A 32 -16.48 3.27 1.15
C ALA A 32 -15.86 1.89 1.36
N ILE A 33 -15.33 1.30 0.30
CA ILE A 33 -14.67 -0.01 0.31
C ILE A 33 -13.22 0.15 -0.12
N ILE A 34 -12.30 -0.33 0.70
CA ILE A 34 -10.88 -0.43 0.37
C ILE A 34 -10.60 -1.88 -0.06
N PHE A 35 -10.34 -2.08 -1.35
CA PHE A 35 -10.19 -3.40 -1.94
C PHE A 35 -8.80 -3.58 -2.54
N GLN A 36 -8.04 -4.60 -2.09
CA GLN A 36 -6.69 -4.84 -2.58
C GLN A 36 -6.71 -5.36 -4.02
N VAL A 37 -6.19 -4.58 -4.94
CA VAL A 37 -6.15 -4.89 -6.38
C VAL A 37 -4.76 -5.28 -6.87
N ARG A 38 -3.70 -4.93 -6.10
CA ARG A 38 -2.30 -5.21 -6.46
C ARG A 38 -1.51 -5.67 -5.23
N PRO A 39 -1.51 -6.98 -4.92
CA PRO A 39 -0.85 -7.49 -3.70
C PRO A 39 0.64 -7.81 -3.84
N GLU A 40 1.11 -8.34 -4.98
CA GLU A 40 2.47 -8.88 -5.19
C GLU A 40 3.03 -8.49 -6.58
N ALA A 41 2.93 -7.22 -6.96
CA ALA A 41 3.23 -6.75 -8.32
C ALA A 41 2.50 -7.60 -9.37
N ASP A 42 1.27 -7.90 -9.08
CA ASP A 42 0.30 -8.66 -9.87
C ASP A 42 -1.10 -8.06 -9.69
N ALA A 43 -2.08 -8.50 -10.43
CA ALA A 43 -3.34 -7.79 -10.56
C ALA A 43 -4.57 -8.66 -10.26
N LEU A 44 -5.52 -8.10 -9.50
CA LEU A 44 -6.91 -8.56 -9.38
C LEU A 44 -7.82 -7.76 -10.34
N TYR A 45 -7.30 -7.43 -11.52
CA TYR A 45 -7.98 -6.73 -12.61
C TYR A 45 -7.28 -7.07 -13.93
N ALA A 46 -7.90 -6.77 -15.06
CA ALA A 46 -7.32 -6.99 -16.38
C ALA A 46 -6.20 -5.98 -16.69
N SER A 47 -5.07 -6.13 -16.00
CA SER A 47 -3.89 -5.27 -16.16
C SER A 47 -3.26 -5.43 -17.55
N GLN A 48 -2.74 -4.32 -18.10
CA GLN A 48 -1.94 -4.33 -19.33
C GLN A 48 -0.44 -4.51 -19.06
N HIS A 49 -0.03 -4.53 -17.78
CA HIS A 49 1.38 -4.48 -17.39
C HIS A 49 1.81 -5.59 -16.43
N GLU A 50 0.88 -6.15 -15.66
CA GLU A 50 1.18 -7.13 -14.62
C GLU A 50 0.34 -8.38 -14.78
N PRO A 51 0.85 -9.57 -14.37
CA PRO A 51 0.12 -10.82 -14.48
C PRO A 51 -1.09 -10.87 -13.55
N TRP A 52 -2.04 -11.75 -13.84
CA TRP A 52 -3.12 -12.08 -12.92
C TRP A 52 -2.59 -12.58 -11.60
N SER A 53 -3.16 -12.09 -10.50
CA SER A 53 -2.73 -12.48 -9.17
C SER A 53 -3.09 -13.94 -8.84
N ARG A 54 -2.14 -14.64 -8.20
CA ARG A 54 -2.38 -15.98 -7.67
C ARG A 54 -3.49 -16.05 -6.61
N PHE A 55 -3.82 -14.94 -6.00
CA PHE A 55 -4.92 -14.86 -5.02
C PHE A 55 -6.29 -15.00 -5.66
N LEU A 56 -6.40 -14.80 -6.96
CA LEU A 56 -7.64 -14.99 -7.69
C LEU A 56 -7.86 -16.46 -8.10
N THR A 57 -6.86 -17.08 -8.72
CA THR A 57 -6.98 -18.42 -9.33
C THR A 57 -6.16 -19.50 -8.63
N GLY A 58 -5.19 -19.10 -7.79
CA GLY A 58 -4.22 -19.99 -7.17
C GLY A 58 -2.86 -20.02 -7.86
N THR A 59 -2.78 -19.56 -9.12
CA THR A 59 -1.54 -19.51 -9.91
C THR A 59 -1.39 -18.12 -10.52
N GLN A 60 -0.23 -17.47 -10.28
CA GLN A 60 0.04 -16.17 -10.87
C GLN A 60 0.13 -16.29 -12.40
N GLY A 61 -0.45 -15.34 -13.12
CA GLY A 61 -0.54 -15.33 -14.59
C GLY A 61 -1.72 -16.11 -15.15
N GLN A 62 -2.39 -16.92 -14.35
CA GLN A 62 -3.57 -17.66 -14.80
C GLN A 62 -4.79 -16.73 -14.84
N MET A 63 -5.32 -16.51 -16.05
CA MET A 63 -6.57 -15.78 -16.25
C MET A 63 -7.74 -16.55 -15.63
N PRO A 64 -8.71 -15.86 -14.98
CA PRO A 64 -9.91 -16.51 -14.46
C PRO A 64 -10.77 -17.07 -15.61
N SER A 65 -11.44 -18.21 -15.35
CA SER A 65 -12.34 -18.86 -16.32
C SER A 65 -13.69 -19.18 -15.64
N PRO A 66 -14.81 -18.63 -16.14
CA PRO A 66 -14.90 -17.65 -17.23
C PRO A 66 -14.15 -16.34 -16.89
N MET A 67 -13.68 -15.65 -17.94
CA MET A 67 -12.96 -14.37 -17.78
C MET A 67 -13.89 -13.30 -17.18
N TRP A 68 -13.41 -12.61 -16.16
CA TRP A 68 -14.03 -11.44 -15.54
C TRP A 68 -12.97 -10.53 -14.94
N ASP A 69 -13.32 -9.27 -14.72
CA ASP A 69 -12.44 -8.30 -14.07
C ASP A 69 -12.97 -8.01 -12.65
N PRO A 70 -12.31 -8.54 -11.59
CA PRO A 70 -12.75 -8.34 -10.22
C PRO A 70 -12.83 -6.88 -9.79
N MET A 71 -11.87 -6.04 -10.21
CA MET A 71 -11.88 -4.62 -9.85
C MET A 71 -13.05 -3.89 -10.53
N GLN A 72 -13.25 -4.10 -11.83
CA GLN A 72 -14.38 -3.51 -12.55
C GLN A 72 -15.73 -3.95 -11.95
N PHE A 73 -15.87 -5.23 -11.65
CA PHE A 73 -17.06 -5.77 -10.99
C PHE A 73 -17.32 -5.09 -9.64
N MET A 74 -16.30 -4.95 -8.81
CA MET A 74 -16.44 -4.33 -7.49
C MET A 74 -16.77 -2.83 -7.59
N ILE A 75 -16.19 -2.11 -8.55
CA ILE A 75 -16.53 -0.71 -8.82
C ILE A 75 -18.02 -0.58 -9.15
N GLU A 76 -18.52 -1.38 -10.09
CA GLU A 76 -19.93 -1.36 -10.49
C GLU A 76 -20.87 -1.72 -9.33
N GLU A 77 -20.52 -2.72 -8.53
CA GLU A 77 -21.31 -3.11 -7.36
C GLU A 77 -21.28 -2.06 -6.23
N CYS A 78 -20.18 -1.35 -6.06
CA CYS A 78 -20.09 -0.21 -5.15
C CYS A 78 -20.96 0.96 -5.64
N GLN A 79 -20.91 1.30 -6.92
CA GLN A 79 -21.71 2.38 -7.53
C GLN A 79 -23.22 2.13 -7.36
N LYS A 80 -23.70 0.89 -7.57
CA LYS A 80 -25.11 0.51 -7.32
C LYS A 80 -25.58 0.79 -5.89
N ARG A 81 -24.65 0.88 -4.94
CA ARG A 81 -24.91 1.08 -3.50
C ARG A 81 -24.53 2.47 -2.98
N ASN A 82 -24.13 3.38 -3.88
CA ASN A 82 -23.58 4.69 -3.53
C ASN A 82 -22.39 4.59 -2.57
N MET A 83 -21.51 3.60 -2.78
CA MET A 83 -20.26 3.41 -2.06
C MET A 83 -19.09 3.86 -2.91
N GLU A 84 -18.09 4.47 -2.29
CA GLU A 84 -16.79 4.72 -2.92
C GLU A 84 -15.99 3.41 -3.03
N PHE A 85 -15.24 3.27 -4.12
CA PHE A 85 -14.28 2.20 -4.32
C PHE A 85 -12.85 2.73 -4.29
N HIS A 86 -12.07 2.30 -3.31
CA HIS A 86 -10.66 2.66 -3.15
C HIS A 86 -9.78 1.48 -3.55
N ALA A 87 -8.99 1.65 -4.60
CA ALA A 87 -8.09 0.63 -5.11
C ALA A 87 -6.82 0.57 -4.26
N TRP A 88 -6.70 -0.46 -3.43
CA TRP A 88 -5.53 -0.66 -2.59
C TRP A 88 -4.44 -1.40 -3.35
N ILE A 89 -3.26 -0.78 -3.43
CA ILE A 89 -2.05 -1.32 -4.01
C ILE A 89 -0.95 -1.46 -2.95
N ASN A 90 -0.16 -2.53 -3.03
CA ASN A 90 1.11 -2.62 -2.31
C ASN A 90 2.22 -2.16 -3.28
N PRO A 91 2.99 -1.09 -2.98
CA PRO A 91 3.92 -0.53 -3.95
C PRO A 91 5.13 -1.42 -4.24
N TYR A 92 5.74 -2.02 -3.22
CA TYR A 92 7.07 -2.63 -3.35
C TYR A 92 7.10 -4.15 -3.24
N ARG A 93 6.10 -4.77 -2.62
CA ARG A 93 6.11 -6.23 -2.39
C ARG A 93 5.89 -7.00 -3.69
N VAL A 94 6.72 -8.03 -3.90
CA VAL A 94 6.68 -8.91 -5.08
C VAL A 94 6.40 -10.35 -4.69
N LYS A 95 7.02 -10.84 -3.59
CA LYS A 95 6.75 -12.17 -3.05
C LYS A 95 6.63 -12.10 -1.54
N THR A 96 5.61 -12.74 -1.00
CA THR A 96 5.47 -13.00 0.45
C THR A 96 6.27 -14.21 0.90
N SER A 97 6.69 -15.08 -0.02
CA SER A 97 7.66 -16.15 0.18
C SER A 97 8.43 -16.39 -1.11
N LEU A 98 9.74 -16.60 -1.01
CA LEU A 98 10.61 -16.93 -2.15
C LEU A 98 10.21 -18.23 -2.84
N LYS A 99 9.46 -19.11 -2.16
CA LYS A 99 8.90 -20.36 -2.73
C LYS A 99 7.80 -20.09 -3.77
N ASN A 100 7.15 -18.91 -3.74
CA ASN A 100 6.13 -18.56 -4.70
C ASN A 100 6.76 -18.40 -6.09
N LYS A 101 6.19 -19.09 -7.08
CA LYS A 101 6.62 -18.95 -8.48
C LYS A 101 6.03 -17.66 -9.06
N LEU A 102 6.84 -16.91 -9.79
CA LEU A 102 6.40 -15.78 -10.59
C LEU A 102 5.97 -16.26 -11.98
N ALA A 103 4.94 -15.63 -12.52
CA ALA A 103 4.52 -15.84 -13.90
C ALA A 103 5.64 -15.43 -14.89
N PRO A 104 5.76 -16.09 -16.06
CA PRO A 104 6.80 -15.75 -17.04
C PRO A 104 6.80 -14.29 -17.48
N GLU A 105 5.64 -13.66 -17.53
CA GLU A 105 5.45 -12.26 -17.91
C GLU A 105 5.71 -11.25 -16.79
N HIS A 106 6.01 -11.72 -15.56
CA HIS A 106 6.27 -10.82 -14.44
C HIS A 106 7.51 -9.96 -14.71
N ILE A 107 7.44 -8.66 -14.37
CA ILE A 107 8.52 -7.67 -14.63
C ILE A 107 9.88 -8.08 -14.03
N TYR A 108 9.88 -8.91 -12.98
CA TYR A 108 11.12 -9.46 -12.40
C TYR A 108 12.01 -10.16 -13.42
N HIS A 109 11.43 -10.90 -14.40
CA HIS A 109 12.20 -11.62 -15.39
C HIS A 109 12.86 -10.71 -16.43
N GLN A 110 12.33 -9.50 -16.61
CA GLN A 110 12.89 -8.49 -17.53
C GLN A 110 13.94 -7.63 -16.83
N HIS A 111 13.74 -7.32 -15.55
CA HIS A 111 14.56 -6.39 -14.76
C HIS A 111 14.85 -6.94 -13.35
N PRO A 112 15.56 -8.08 -13.22
CA PRO A 112 15.87 -8.65 -11.91
C PRO A 112 16.71 -7.70 -11.03
N GLU A 113 17.46 -6.78 -11.64
CA GLU A 113 18.26 -5.77 -10.97
C GLU A 113 17.45 -4.69 -10.24
N TRP A 114 16.13 -4.63 -10.45
CA TRP A 114 15.26 -3.70 -9.72
C TRP A 114 14.83 -4.21 -8.35
N PHE A 115 15.18 -5.45 -8.03
CA PHE A 115 14.61 -6.15 -6.88
C PHE A 115 15.67 -6.55 -5.86
N VAL A 116 15.24 -6.66 -4.61
CA VAL A 116 16.06 -7.10 -3.48
C VAL A 116 15.33 -8.19 -2.69
N THR A 117 16.09 -9.17 -2.21
CA THR A 117 15.60 -10.20 -1.30
C THR A 117 15.86 -9.77 0.14
N TYR A 118 14.84 -9.83 0.99
CA TYR A 118 14.93 -9.53 2.41
C TYR A 118 14.17 -10.60 3.20
N GLY A 119 14.90 -11.37 4.02
CA GLY A 119 14.34 -12.58 4.62
C GLY A 119 13.86 -13.58 3.58
N ASP A 120 12.64 -14.10 3.72
CA ASP A 120 11.97 -14.99 2.77
C ASP A 120 11.09 -14.25 1.75
N GLN A 121 11.33 -12.95 1.54
CA GLN A 121 10.49 -12.09 0.70
C GLN A 121 11.28 -11.38 -0.39
N LEU A 122 10.59 -10.97 -1.46
CA LEU A 122 11.15 -10.21 -2.57
C LEU A 122 10.42 -8.87 -2.70
N TYR A 123 11.20 -7.80 -2.87
CA TYR A 123 10.71 -6.42 -2.98
C TYR A 123 11.35 -5.69 -4.16
N PHE A 124 10.65 -4.71 -4.72
CA PHE A 124 11.34 -3.64 -5.45
C PHE A 124 12.30 -2.91 -4.53
N ASP A 125 13.45 -2.50 -5.05
CA ASP A 125 14.32 -1.58 -4.34
C ASP A 125 13.71 -0.16 -4.38
N PRO A 126 13.30 0.40 -3.22
CA PRO A 126 12.67 1.71 -3.17
C PRO A 126 13.57 2.88 -3.62
N ALA A 127 14.88 2.66 -3.65
CA ALA A 127 15.85 3.68 -4.04
C ALA A 127 15.93 3.89 -5.54
N LEU A 128 15.51 2.90 -6.35
CA LEU A 128 15.68 2.96 -7.80
C LEU A 128 14.64 3.88 -8.44
N PRO A 129 15.06 4.84 -9.27
CA PRO A 129 14.15 5.64 -10.08
C PRO A 129 13.22 4.78 -10.94
N GLU A 130 13.74 3.70 -11.52
CA GLU A 130 13.01 2.75 -12.36
C GLU A 130 11.86 2.07 -11.60
N SER A 131 12.07 1.69 -10.34
CA SER A 131 11.01 1.14 -9.49
C SER A 131 9.88 2.15 -9.28
N ARG A 132 10.22 3.41 -9.02
CA ARG A 132 9.22 4.47 -8.83
C ARG A 132 8.45 4.78 -10.11
N GLU A 133 9.15 4.88 -11.24
CA GLU A 133 8.50 5.12 -12.55
C GLU A 133 7.55 3.97 -12.90
N TYR A 134 7.95 2.74 -12.66
CA TYR A 134 7.12 1.57 -12.91
C TYR A 134 5.83 1.59 -12.05
N ILE A 135 5.95 1.90 -10.76
CA ILE A 135 4.79 2.02 -9.86
C ILE A 135 3.85 3.14 -10.32
N CYS A 136 4.39 4.29 -10.71
CA CYS A 136 3.60 5.39 -11.28
C CYS A 136 2.89 4.98 -12.58
N LYS A 137 3.53 4.19 -13.43
CA LYS A 137 2.91 3.64 -14.64
C LYS A 137 1.72 2.73 -14.32
N ILE A 138 1.83 1.88 -13.31
CA ILE A 138 0.72 1.03 -12.85
C ILE A 138 -0.44 1.86 -12.32
N VAL A 139 -0.16 2.88 -11.50
CA VAL A 139 -1.21 3.77 -10.98
C VAL A 139 -1.87 4.57 -12.11
N THR A 140 -1.10 5.04 -13.09
CA THR A 140 -1.63 5.70 -14.30
C THR A 140 -2.60 4.79 -15.04
N ASP A 141 -2.25 3.52 -15.22
CA ASP A 141 -3.10 2.52 -15.87
C ASP A 141 -4.43 2.33 -15.11
N ILE A 142 -4.37 2.16 -13.80
CA ILE A 142 -5.57 2.01 -12.96
C ILE A 142 -6.46 3.25 -13.06
N VAL A 143 -5.91 4.43 -12.78
CA VAL A 143 -6.69 5.68 -12.70
C VAL A 143 -7.28 6.05 -14.06
N SER A 144 -6.56 5.84 -15.17
CA SER A 144 -7.06 6.19 -16.51
C SER A 144 -8.16 5.25 -17.00
N ARG A 145 -8.06 3.95 -16.72
CA ARG A 145 -8.99 2.95 -17.27
C ARG A 145 -10.18 2.60 -16.37
N TYR A 146 -10.06 2.82 -15.06
CA TYR A 146 -11.10 2.46 -14.10
C TYR A 146 -11.66 3.68 -13.39
N ASP A 147 -12.94 3.60 -13.03
CA ASP A 147 -13.64 4.65 -12.28
C ASP A 147 -13.47 4.44 -10.77
N VAL A 148 -12.22 4.52 -10.33
CA VAL A 148 -11.89 4.44 -8.90
C VAL A 148 -12.08 5.79 -8.23
N ASP A 149 -12.53 5.81 -6.99
CA ASP A 149 -12.66 7.05 -6.20
C ASP A 149 -11.34 7.42 -5.50
N ALA A 150 -10.50 6.42 -5.24
CA ALA A 150 -9.19 6.64 -4.63
C ALA A 150 -8.18 5.54 -5.00
N ILE A 151 -6.90 5.91 -4.92
CA ILE A 151 -5.78 4.99 -4.77
C ILE A 151 -5.42 4.94 -3.29
N HIS A 152 -5.22 3.74 -2.77
CA HIS A 152 -4.91 3.50 -1.36
C HIS A 152 -3.64 2.67 -1.22
N MET A 153 -2.79 3.01 -0.26
CA MET A 153 -1.63 2.22 0.16
C MET A 153 -1.73 1.88 1.64
N ASP A 154 -1.16 0.76 2.02
CA ASP A 154 -1.00 0.31 3.41
C ASP A 154 0.28 0.86 4.06
N ASP A 155 0.82 0.15 5.04
CA ASP A 155 2.03 0.48 5.78
C ASP A 155 3.29 -0.22 5.23
N TYR A 156 3.18 -0.98 4.13
CA TYR A 156 4.29 -1.73 3.53
C TYR A 156 5.08 -0.88 2.54
N PHE A 157 5.87 0.07 3.04
CA PHE A 157 6.90 0.80 2.27
C PHE A 157 8.22 0.03 2.31
N TYR A 158 9.19 0.39 3.17
CA TYR A 158 10.22 -0.60 3.50
C TYR A 158 9.59 -1.71 4.33
N PRO A 159 10.09 -2.97 4.22
CA PRO A 159 9.51 -4.08 4.95
C PRO A 159 9.70 -3.95 6.46
N TYR A 160 8.89 -4.66 7.22
CA TYR A 160 9.04 -4.76 8.67
C TYR A 160 10.45 -5.28 9.00
N PRO A 161 11.16 -4.66 9.96
CA PRO A 161 12.54 -5.01 10.26
C PRO A 161 12.67 -6.43 10.78
N ILE A 162 13.68 -7.14 10.28
CA ILE A 162 14.09 -8.45 10.78
C ILE A 162 15.23 -8.23 11.76
N LYS A 163 15.10 -8.73 12.99
CA LYS A 163 16.10 -8.54 14.04
C LYS A 163 17.50 -8.99 13.58
N GLY A 164 18.44 -8.05 13.60
CA GLY A 164 19.85 -8.32 13.24
C GLY A 164 20.11 -8.41 11.73
N VAL A 165 19.12 -8.12 10.88
CA VAL A 165 19.27 -8.12 9.43
C VAL A 165 18.90 -6.74 8.88
N ASP A 166 19.87 -6.00 8.33
CA ASP A 166 19.58 -4.74 7.63
C ASP A 166 18.99 -5.00 6.24
N PHE A 167 18.19 -4.06 5.77
CA PHE A 167 17.67 -4.11 4.40
C PHE A 167 18.85 -4.00 3.41
N PRO A 168 18.93 -4.83 2.35
CA PRO A 168 20.14 -4.98 1.53
C PRO A 168 20.27 -3.90 0.44
N ASP A 169 20.28 -2.63 0.85
CA ASP A 169 20.36 -1.46 -0.03
C ASP A 169 21.71 -0.71 -0.01
N ASN A 170 22.80 -1.35 0.46
CA ASN A 170 24.11 -0.73 0.52
C ASN A 170 24.62 -0.24 -0.85
N ALA A 171 24.43 -1.04 -1.90
CA ALA A 171 24.83 -0.69 -3.25
C ALA A 171 24.04 0.52 -3.77
N SER A 172 22.72 0.53 -3.52
CA SER A 172 21.84 1.64 -3.88
C SER A 172 22.17 2.91 -3.08
N PHE A 173 22.49 2.78 -1.78
CA PHE A 173 22.93 3.90 -0.98
C PHE A 173 24.26 4.49 -1.48
N ALA A 174 25.23 3.65 -1.83
CA ALA A 174 26.48 4.10 -2.42
C ALA A 174 26.27 4.87 -3.74
N ARG A 175 25.27 4.48 -4.53
CA ARG A 175 24.96 5.11 -5.82
C ARG A 175 24.10 6.35 -5.70
N TYR A 176 23.07 6.33 -4.85
CA TYR A 176 22.00 7.34 -4.80
C TYR A 176 21.94 8.10 -3.47
N GLY A 177 22.76 7.72 -2.46
CA GLY A 177 22.72 8.31 -1.12
C GLY A 177 23.51 9.61 -1.00
N GLY A 178 24.01 10.19 -2.09
CA GLY A 178 24.78 11.45 -2.07
C GLY A 178 24.00 12.57 -1.39
N GLY A 179 24.66 13.27 -0.44
CA GLY A 179 24.02 14.33 0.35
C GLY A 179 23.36 13.86 1.66
N PHE A 180 23.25 12.55 1.90
CA PHE A 180 22.74 12.01 3.16
C PHE A 180 23.86 11.50 4.04
N THR A 181 23.82 11.86 5.34
CA THR A 181 24.77 11.41 6.35
C THR A 181 24.41 10.06 6.96
N ASN A 182 23.12 9.66 6.86
CA ASN A 182 22.65 8.38 7.35
C ASN A 182 21.61 7.75 6.41
N LYS A 183 21.53 6.43 6.44
CA LYS A 183 20.61 5.65 5.60
C LYS A 183 19.14 5.86 5.94
N ALA A 184 18.79 6.12 7.20
CA ALA A 184 17.39 6.27 7.61
C ALA A 184 16.75 7.48 6.94
N ASP A 185 17.44 8.62 6.91
CA ASP A 185 16.97 9.83 6.23
C ASP A 185 16.88 9.62 4.71
N TRP A 186 17.85 8.92 4.14
CA TRP A 186 17.82 8.58 2.72
C TRP A 186 16.68 7.63 2.37
N ARG A 187 16.42 6.60 3.18
CA ARG A 187 15.28 5.69 2.99
C ARG A 187 13.95 6.44 3.06
N ARG A 188 13.78 7.34 4.02
CA ARG A 188 12.59 8.22 4.09
C ARG A 188 12.46 9.09 2.84
N SER A 189 13.56 9.67 2.39
CA SER A 189 13.56 10.44 1.15
C SER A 189 13.11 9.62 -0.06
N ASN A 190 13.52 8.35 -0.19
CA ASN A 190 13.08 7.46 -1.27
C ASN A 190 11.56 7.26 -1.25
N VAL A 191 10.97 7.04 -0.08
CA VAL A 191 9.52 6.90 0.07
C VAL A 191 8.81 8.22 -0.19
N ASN A 192 9.32 9.34 0.33
CA ASN A 192 8.76 10.67 0.10
C ASN A 192 8.68 11.01 -1.39
N VAL A 193 9.73 10.68 -2.15
CA VAL A 193 9.75 10.89 -3.61
C VAL A 193 8.66 10.07 -4.31
N LEU A 194 8.46 8.80 -3.90
CA LEU A 194 7.38 7.98 -4.47
C LEU A 194 6.01 8.60 -4.18
N ILE A 195 5.73 8.96 -2.92
CA ILE A 195 4.43 9.51 -2.50
C ILE A 195 4.12 10.80 -3.26
N LYS A 196 5.10 11.72 -3.35
CA LYS A 196 4.95 12.95 -4.12
C LYS A 196 4.67 12.67 -5.60
N LYS A 197 5.45 11.79 -6.23
CA LYS A 197 5.24 11.42 -7.64
C LYS A 197 3.88 10.78 -7.89
N LEU A 198 3.40 9.96 -6.98
CA LEU A 198 2.06 9.35 -7.07
C LEU A 198 0.96 10.39 -6.94
N HIS A 199 1.10 11.34 -6.01
CA HIS A 199 0.19 12.48 -5.91
C HIS A 199 0.13 13.24 -7.25
N GLU A 200 1.27 13.61 -7.81
CA GLU A 200 1.37 14.33 -9.08
C GLU A 200 0.77 13.51 -10.23
N THR A 201 1.07 12.21 -10.29
CA THR A 201 0.55 11.27 -11.30
C THR A 201 -0.97 11.19 -11.25
N ILE A 202 -1.55 10.97 -10.08
CA ILE A 202 -3.01 10.85 -9.90
C ILE A 202 -3.69 12.16 -10.29
N ARG A 203 -3.19 13.30 -9.80
CA ARG A 203 -3.72 14.63 -10.11
C ARG A 203 -3.63 14.96 -11.61
N GLY A 204 -2.56 14.51 -12.27
CA GLY A 204 -2.37 14.72 -13.71
C GLY A 204 -3.35 13.91 -14.57
N VAL A 205 -3.81 12.75 -14.10
CA VAL A 205 -4.75 11.88 -14.83
C VAL A 205 -6.20 12.24 -14.52
N LYS A 206 -6.57 12.22 -13.21
CA LYS A 206 -7.92 12.53 -12.73
C LYS A 206 -7.81 13.28 -11.40
N PRO A 207 -7.90 14.63 -11.39
CA PRO A 207 -7.66 15.44 -10.19
C PRO A 207 -8.66 15.22 -9.05
N TRP A 208 -9.80 14.58 -9.31
CA TRP A 208 -10.81 14.25 -8.30
C TRP A 208 -10.57 12.90 -7.61
N VAL A 209 -9.68 12.05 -8.14
CA VAL A 209 -9.33 10.77 -7.50
C VAL A 209 -8.46 11.05 -6.28
N LYS A 210 -8.89 10.53 -5.13
CA LYS A 210 -8.19 10.70 -3.85
C LYS A 210 -6.95 9.81 -3.79
N PHE A 211 -5.99 10.19 -2.97
CA PHE A 211 -4.84 9.37 -2.60
C PHE A 211 -4.75 9.26 -1.08
N GLY A 212 -4.84 8.04 -0.55
CA GLY A 212 -4.87 7.79 0.87
C GLY A 212 -3.91 6.71 1.33
N ILE A 213 -3.57 6.76 2.62
CA ILE A 213 -2.63 5.84 3.28
C ILE A 213 -3.26 5.27 4.54
N SER A 214 -3.07 3.96 4.77
CA SER A 214 -3.29 3.29 6.05
C SER A 214 -1.92 2.95 6.66
N PRO A 215 -1.25 3.87 7.34
CA PRO A 215 0.06 3.62 7.92
C PRO A 215 -0.05 2.76 9.18
N PHE A 216 1.06 2.26 9.68
CA PHE A 216 1.13 1.63 10.99
C PHE A 216 0.62 2.59 12.09
N GLY A 217 0.03 2.05 13.16
CA GLY A 217 -0.67 2.84 14.18
C GLY A 217 0.20 3.78 15.02
N ILE A 218 1.52 3.57 15.07
CA ILE A 218 2.46 4.42 15.82
C ILE A 218 3.32 5.20 14.84
N TYR A 219 3.29 6.54 14.93
CA TYR A 219 4.19 7.39 14.14
C TYR A 219 5.61 7.33 14.70
N ARG A 220 5.82 7.77 15.96
CA ARG A 220 7.08 7.65 16.71
C ARG A 220 6.80 7.43 18.20
N ASN A 221 7.61 6.62 18.85
CA ASN A 221 7.61 6.47 20.30
C ASN A 221 8.32 7.65 20.97
N GLN A 222 7.91 8.01 22.17
CA GLN A 222 8.56 9.06 22.96
C GLN A 222 10.03 8.77 23.27
N LYS A 223 10.43 7.49 23.31
CA LYS A 223 11.84 7.09 23.44
C LYS A 223 12.70 7.46 22.23
N SER A 224 12.11 7.51 21.04
CA SER A 224 12.79 7.87 19.79
C SER A 224 12.78 9.36 19.53
N ASP A 225 11.71 10.04 19.96
CA ASP A 225 11.50 11.48 19.79
C ASP A 225 10.73 12.02 20.99
N PRO A 226 11.21 13.07 21.69
CA PRO A 226 10.50 13.69 22.82
C PRO A 226 9.07 14.15 22.49
N LEU A 227 8.79 14.47 21.21
CA LEU A 227 7.46 14.83 20.72
C LEU A 227 6.63 13.61 20.29
N GLY A 228 7.16 12.40 20.41
CA GLY A 228 6.48 11.15 20.08
C GLY A 228 5.44 10.76 21.14
N SER A 229 4.63 9.76 20.78
CA SER A 229 3.60 9.22 21.66
C SER A 229 4.20 8.35 22.78
N ASN A 230 3.49 8.28 23.91
CA ASN A 230 3.84 7.36 24.99
C ASN A 230 3.45 5.92 24.60
N THR A 231 4.17 5.37 23.64
CA THR A 231 3.97 4.04 23.06
C THR A 231 5.28 3.26 23.04
N ASN A 232 5.17 1.96 22.82
CA ASN A 232 6.32 1.05 22.70
C ASN A 232 6.04 -0.02 21.63
N GLY A 233 6.44 0.23 20.40
CA GLY A 233 6.22 -0.67 19.28
C GLY A 233 6.93 -0.21 18.02
N LEU A 234 6.64 -0.89 16.92
CA LEU A 234 7.11 -0.52 15.59
C LEU A 234 6.66 0.91 15.23
N GLN A 235 7.49 1.65 14.53
CA GLN A 235 7.29 3.07 14.24
C GLN A 235 7.28 3.33 12.73
N ASN A 236 6.34 4.15 12.26
CA ASN A 236 6.33 4.57 10.87
C ASN A 236 7.63 5.24 10.44
N TYR A 237 8.03 6.28 11.19
CA TYR A 237 9.14 7.14 10.83
C TYR A 237 10.50 6.44 10.96
N ASP A 238 10.74 5.77 12.09
CA ASP A 238 12.07 5.21 12.41
C ASP A 238 12.28 3.81 11.83
N ASP A 239 11.24 2.97 11.74
CA ASP A 239 11.38 1.56 11.38
C ASP A 239 10.90 1.25 9.96
N LEU A 240 9.85 1.95 9.48
CA LEU A 240 9.25 1.76 8.16
C LEU A 240 9.64 2.87 7.16
N TYR A 241 10.35 3.88 7.64
CA TYR A 241 10.80 5.03 6.85
C TYR A 241 9.66 5.77 6.15
N ALA A 242 8.50 5.85 6.81
CA ALA A 242 7.27 6.47 6.34
C ALA A 242 6.98 7.75 7.13
N ASP A 243 7.23 8.91 6.51
CA ASP A 243 6.97 10.22 7.12
C ASP A 243 5.55 10.71 6.78
N VAL A 244 4.55 10.03 7.34
CA VAL A 244 3.13 10.29 7.04
C VAL A 244 2.69 11.69 7.43
N LEU A 245 3.31 12.31 8.43
CA LEU A 245 3.01 13.68 8.85
C LEU A 245 3.51 14.70 7.82
N LEU A 246 4.68 14.46 7.23
CA LEU A 246 5.17 15.26 6.11
C LEU A 246 4.19 15.18 4.94
N TRP A 247 3.76 13.98 4.55
CA TRP A 247 2.86 13.80 3.41
C TRP A 247 1.52 14.51 3.59
N ALA A 248 0.98 14.48 4.80
CA ALA A 248 -0.23 15.22 5.15
C ALA A 248 -0.02 16.74 5.13
N ARG A 249 1.10 17.22 5.66
CA ARG A 249 1.47 18.64 5.72
C ARG A 249 1.67 19.25 4.32
N GLU A 250 2.34 18.50 3.45
CA GLU A 250 2.59 18.90 2.06
C GLU A 250 1.36 18.73 1.15
N GLY A 251 0.28 18.14 1.67
CA GLY A 251 -0.94 17.89 0.90
C GLY A 251 -0.77 16.82 -0.18
N TRP A 252 0.19 15.90 -0.03
CA TRP A 252 0.41 14.81 -0.98
C TRP A 252 -0.58 13.67 -0.81
N ILE A 253 -1.24 13.57 0.33
CA ILE A 253 -2.30 12.60 0.61
C ILE A 253 -3.59 13.31 0.98
N ASP A 254 -4.73 12.74 0.60
CA ASP A 254 -6.06 13.29 0.84
C ASP A 254 -6.68 12.75 2.14
N TYR A 255 -6.25 11.57 2.59
CA TYR A 255 -6.68 10.98 3.86
C TYR A 255 -5.60 10.06 4.45
N ASN A 256 -5.64 9.94 5.77
CA ASN A 256 -4.76 9.10 6.58
C ASN A 256 -5.60 8.26 7.55
N ILE A 257 -5.51 6.92 7.43
CA ILE A 257 -6.26 5.96 8.25
C ILE A 257 -5.27 5.06 8.98
N PRO A 258 -4.72 5.48 10.13
CA PRO A 258 -3.76 4.67 10.88
C PRO A 258 -4.35 3.31 11.29
N GLN A 259 -3.56 2.25 11.16
CA GLN A 259 -3.94 0.89 11.55
C GLN A 259 -3.80 0.72 13.07
N ILE A 260 -4.80 1.17 13.81
CA ILE A 260 -4.84 1.12 15.27
C ILE A 260 -5.76 -0.03 15.69
N TYR A 261 -5.17 -1.21 15.88
CA TYR A 261 -5.88 -2.45 16.24
C TYR A 261 -5.89 -2.75 17.75
N TRP A 262 -5.50 -1.77 18.57
CA TRP A 262 -5.43 -1.91 20.02
C TRP A 262 -6.59 -1.20 20.69
N GLU A 263 -6.97 -1.69 21.87
CA GLU A 263 -8.03 -1.10 22.69
C GLU A 263 -7.57 0.19 23.38
N ILE A 264 -8.53 1.01 23.83
CA ILE A 264 -8.27 2.15 24.71
C ILE A 264 -7.68 1.62 26.02
N GLY A 265 -6.57 2.20 26.48
CA GLY A 265 -5.83 1.77 27.67
C GLY A 265 -4.81 0.66 27.44
N HIS A 266 -4.57 0.26 26.20
CA HIS A 266 -3.52 -0.72 25.89
C HIS A 266 -2.13 -0.17 26.26
N LYS A 267 -1.37 -0.93 27.09
CA LYS A 267 -0.11 -0.46 27.70
C LYS A 267 0.98 -0.01 26.72
N ALA A 268 1.08 -0.65 25.56
CA ALA A 268 2.14 -0.39 24.59
C ALA A 268 1.70 0.50 23.43
N ALA A 269 0.38 0.56 23.14
CA ALA A 269 -0.14 1.26 21.97
C ALA A 269 -1.62 1.57 22.21
N ASP A 270 -1.91 2.49 23.13
CA ASP A 270 -3.26 2.94 23.41
C ASP A 270 -3.90 3.59 22.17
N TYR A 271 -5.16 3.24 21.91
CA TYR A 271 -5.89 3.69 20.71
C TYR A 271 -5.94 5.22 20.59
N GLU A 272 -6.35 5.94 21.65
CA GLU A 272 -6.46 7.41 21.62
C GLU A 272 -5.10 8.06 21.43
N THR A 273 -4.09 7.57 22.14
CA THR A 273 -2.72 8.05 22.05
C THR A 273 -2.16 7.85 20.63
N CYS A 274 -2.33 6.67 20.03
CA CYS A 274 -1.89 6.41 18.67
C CYS A 274 -2.61 7.30 17.66
N LEU A 275 -3.92 7.46 17.79
CA LEU A 275 -4.73 8.28 16.89
C LEU A 275 -4.28 9.74 16.88
N LEU A 276 -4.08 10.33 18.05
CA LEU A 276 -3.67 11.73 18.19
C LEU A 276 -2.30 12.01 17.56
N TYR A 277 -1.35 11.09 17.68
CA TYR A 277 0.03 11.31 17.22
C TYR A 277 0.29 10.84 15.78
N THR A 278 -0.50 9.90 15.25
CA THR A 278 -0.33 9.41 13.88
C THR A 278 -1.27 10.10 12.89
N SER A 279 -2.34 10.70 13.36
CA SER A 279 -3.29 11.45 12.55
C SER A 279 -3.68 12.78 13.24
N PRO A 280 -2.73 13.73 13.36
CA PRO A 280 -2.99 15.00 14.02
C PRO A 280 -4.06 15.78 13.26
N SER A 281 -4.95 16.43 14.01
CA SER A 281 -5.97 17.29 13.41
C SER A 281 -5.32 18.55 12.79
N PRO A 282 -6.00 19.24 11.84
CA PRO A 282 -5.54 20.53 11.31
C PRO A 282 -5.31 21.60 12.39
N ARG A 283 -5.92 21.48 13.58
CA ARG A 283 -5.69 22.37 14.72
C ARG A 283 -4.32 22.13 15.35
N ASP A 284 -3.85 20.88 15.37
CA ASP A 284 -2.57 20.51 15.97
C ASP A 284 -1.41 20.89 15.07
N MET A 285 -1.60 20.85 13.75
CA MET A 285 -0.60 21.26 12.76
C MET A 285 -0.31 22.78 12.76
N ARG A 286 -1.17 23.62 13.34
CA ARG A 286 -0.99 25.07 13.47
C ARG A 286 -0.18 25.50 14.70
N ARG A 287 0.23 24.57 15.54
CA ARG A 287 0.97 24.83 16.79
C ARG A 287 2.46 24.49 16.74
N SER A 288 2.94 24.02 15.58
CA SER A 288 4.38 23.73 15.35
C SER A 288 5.05 24.80 14.52
#